data_f56098fbe0820aaf6ef43cb19c67511a
#
_entry.id   f56098fbe0820aaf6ef43cb19c67511a
#
_cell.length_a   1.000
_cell.length_b   1.000
_cell.length_c   1.000
_cell.angle_alpha   90.00
_cell.angle_beta   90.00
_cell.angle_gamma   90.00
#
_symmetry.space_group_name_H-M   'P 1'
#
loop_
_entity.id
_entity.type
_entity.pdbx_description
1 polymer ?
#
loop_
_entity_poly.entity_id
_entity_poly.type
_entity_poly.pdbx_seq_one_letter_code
_entity_poly.pdbx_strand_id
1 'polypeptide(L)'
;NGLEAVQLFQKVGPDLVLMDIHMPLMDGYEAARQIKSSQGESYVPIIFISAEDDEKVITQALDAGGDDFISRPFNPSLLQAKINAQLRIQALNGSLQNNIQQLEWAISDHKKTQRELYEITNYDILTDLPNRQFFLVYLAQMVKEASLRGQQMALLIMDVANFKRINDVYGHLLGDFILKEVTARLQHSVAKERLIARVGGDHFAVLCDEYDDIEFVEQVVAGVIDAVKAPYELSGDEVILGLNVGISLFPRHCDSAESMLRCAGTALEYARQQGDNSYSFFELEMKDQVQFDLELNSSIYTALQNNEFELYYQSQVDSINKQIVGCEVLLRWHHPTLGAIPPDRFIPLLEQNGLIRMVGEWVMQQAIEQHLEWLRKGFPGVRIAVNFSAIQLQEETLAEWFIDVIRKSGISPPWFKLEITETTTIDNLDQAARSLQKIRSAGIQIAVDDFGTGYSTLNYLQRLPVDIIKIDQQFIKEIPSSKDDMTLVKAVIAMAHSMGFDVVAEGVETKVQADFLREHQCEELQGFYFSKPVPANEFEQLLITQGKVGAGSLEMF
;
A
#
# COMPACT_ATOMS: atom_id res chain seq x y z
N ASN A 1 -58.47 -59.73 22.31
CA ASN A 1 -58.58 -58.89 23.55
C ASN A 1 -57.71 -57.69 23.44
N GLY A 2 -57.90 -56.71 24.35
CA GLY A 2 -57.18 -55.38 24.31
C GLY A 2 -55.66 -55.50 24.46
N LEU A 3 -55.17 -56.46 25.24
CA LEU A 3 -53.74 -56.68 25.43
C LEU A 3 -53.07 -57.15 24.14
N GLU A 4 -53.71 -58.12 23.43
CA GLU A 4 -53.23 -58.56 22.12
C GLU A 4 -53.31 -57.43 21.09
N ALA A 5 -54.33 -56.58 21.13
CA ALA A 5 -54.45 -55.44 20.23
C ALA A 5 -53.30 -54.46 20.41
N VAL A 6 -52.87 -54.12 21.63
CA VAL A 6 -51.73 -53.26 21.93
C VAL A 6 -50.42 -53.87 21.44
N GLN A 7 -50.20 -55.20 21.69
CA GLN A 7 -49.02 -55.89 21.24
C GLN A 7 -48.97 -56.00 19.70
N LEU A 8 -50.09 -56.22 19.06
CA LEU A 8 -50.18 -56.34 17.60
C LEU A 8 -49.95 -54.96 16.94
N PHE A 9 -50.48 -53.89 17.54
CA PHE A 9 -50.26 -52.52 17.09
C PHE A 9 -48.77 -52.20 17.02
N GLN A 10 -48.01 -52.47 18.08
CA GLN A 10 -46.59 -52.27 18.12
C GLN A 10 -45.79 -53.09 17.13
N LYS A 11 -46.27 -54.29 16.84
CA LYS A 11 -45.60 -55.27 15.93
C LYS A 11 -45.88 -54.97 14.45
N VAL A 12 -47.13 -54.60 14.12
CA VAL A 12 -47.63 -54.55 12.73
C VAL A 12 -47.65 -53.14 12.18
N GLY A 13 -47.83 -52.10 13.02
CA GLY A 13 -47.97 -50.72 12.60
C GLY A 13 -49.12 -50.49 11.62
N PRO A 14 -50.37 -50.73 12.03
CA PRO A 14 -51.53 -50.64 11.13
C PRO A 14 -51.82 -49.19 10.75
N ASP A 15 -52.41 -48.91 9.59
CA ASP A 15 -52.87 -47.59 9.16
C ASP A 15 -54.17 -47.15 9.87
N LEU A 16 -54.93 -48.10 10.42
CA LEU A 16 -56.17 -47.81 11.17
C LEU A 16 -56.47 -48.98 12.09
N VAL A 17 -57.05 -48.68 13.25
CA VAL A 17 -57.50 -49.72 14.22
C VAL A 17 -59.02 -49.69 14.34
N LEU A 18 -59.61 -50.85 14.18
CA LEU A 18 -61.02 -51.09 14.55
C LEU A 18 -61.05 -51.80 15.93
N MET A 19 -61.61 -51.15 16.92
CA MET A 19 -61.55 -51.56 18.33
C MET A 19 -62.89 -51.83 18.89
N ASP A 20 -63.12 -53.06 19.32
CA ASP A 20 -64.31 -53.43 20.09
C ASP A 20 -64.16 -52.91 21.52
N ILE A 21 -65.23 -52.35 22.11
CA ILE A 21 -65.20 -51.79 23.46
C ILE A 21 -65.15 -52.92 24.49
N HIS A 22 -66.02 -53.89 24.37
CA HIS A 22 -66.18 -54.99 25.36
C HIS A 22 -65.30 -56.17 25.03
N MET A 23 -64.12 -56.23 25.57
CA MET A 23 -63.16 -57.31 25.38
C MET A 23 -62.71 -57.89 26.74
N PRO A 24 -62.44 -59.23 26.80
CA PRO A 24 -61.87 -59.84 28.00
C PRO A 24 -60.43 -59.39 28.25
N LEU A 25 -59.98 -59.47 29.50
CA LEU A 25 -58.64 -59.14 30.00
C LEU A 25 -58.33 -57.64 30.03
N MET A 26 -58.54 -56.92 28.94
CA MET A 26 -58.36 -55.48 28.77
C MET A 26 -59.48 -55.00 27.84
N ASP A 27 -60.19 -53.97 28.26
CA ASP A 27 -61.26 -53.37 27.43
C ASP A 27 -60.70 -52.51 26.32
N GLY A 28 -61.57 -52.13 25.38
CA GLY A 28 -61.15 -51.28 24.24
C GLY A 28 -60.70 -49.87 24.62
N TYR A 29 -61.25 -49.29 25.68
CA TYR A 29 -60.87 -47.98 26.12
C TYR A 29 -59.46 -47.95 26.65
N GLU A 30 -59.08 -48.93 27.46
CA GLU A 30 -57.74 -49.01 28.01
C GLU A 30 -56.73 -49.36 26.91
N ALA A 31 -57.09 -50.23 25.98
CA ALA A 31 -56.28 -50.56 24.82
C ALA A 31 -56.02 -49.30 23.92
N ALA A 32 -57.06 -48.50 23.70
CA ALA A 32 -56.93 -47.26 22.90
C ALA A 32 -56.01 -46.21 23.57
N ARG A 33 -56.12 -45.99 24.90
CA ARG A 33 -55.23 -45.10 25.64
C ARG A 33 -53.78 -45.54 25.54
N GLN A 34 -53.49 -46.85 25.66
CA GLN A 34 -52.15 -47.38 25.56
C GLN A 34 -51.62 -47.27 24.13
N ILE A 35 -52.42 -47.53 23.12
CA ILE A 35 -52.04 -47.34 21.71
C ILE A 35 -51.75 -45.86 21.46
N LYS A 36 -52.62 -44.92 21.84
CA LYS A 36 -52.43 -43.49 21.64
C LYS A 36 -51.17 -42.96 22.35
N SER A 37 -50.90 -43.44 23.57
CA SER A 37 -49.70 -43.06 24.31
C SER A 37 -48.40 -43.60 23.66
N SER A 38 -48.48 -44.71 22.89
CA SER A 38 -47.34 -45.32 22.23
C SER A 38 -47.12 -44.90 20.76
N GLN A 39 -48.05 -44.12 20.19
CA GLN A 39 -48.00 -43.72 18.78
C GLN A 39 -46.83 -42.76 18.40
N GLY A 40 -46.26 -42.07 19.36
CA GLY A 40 -45.22 -41.05 19.04
C GLY A 40 -45.75 -39.96 18.09
N GLU A 41 -45.01 -39.66 17.02
CA GLU A 41 -45.41 -38.67 16.01
C GLU A 41 -46.37 -39.22 14.93
N SER A 42 -46.57 -40.54 14.90
CA SER A 42 -47.40 -41.20 13.88
C SER A 42 -48.89 -41.20 14.29
N TYR A 43 -49.71 -40.51 13.52
CA TYR A 43 -51.15 -40.49 13.76
C TYR A 43 -51.81 -41.73 13.15
N VAL A 44 -52.29 -42.68 14.00
CA VAL A 44 -53.08 -43.83 13.58
C VAL A 44 -54.49 -43.71 14.18
N PRO A 45 -55.52 -43.62 13.34
CA PRO A 45 -56.88 -43.44 13.82
C PRO A 45 -57.44 -44.77 14.40
N ILE A 46 -58.25 -44.58 15.46
CA ILE A 46 -58.96 -45.68 16.12
C ILE A 46 -60.49 -45.49 15.97
N ILE A 47 -61.19 -46.43 15.34
CA ILE A 47 -62.65 -46.41 15.27
C ILE A 47 -63.17 -47.49 16.22
N PHE A 48 -63.94 -47.02 17.20
CA PHE A 48 -64.59 -47.90 18.15
C PHE A 48 -65.84 -48.62 17.54
N ILE A 49 -66.02 -49.86 17.88
CA ILE A 49 -67.20 -50.69 17.51
C ILE A 49 -67.88 -51.10 18.79
N SER A 50 -69.18 -50.83 18.97
CA SER A 50 -69.97 -51.19 20.17
C SER A 50 -71.33 -51.73 19.82
N ALA A 51 -71.86 -52.53 20.72
CA ALA A 51 -73.27 -53.01 20.64
C ALA A 51 -74.26 -52.01 21.27
N GLU A 52 -73.74 -50.99 22.00
CA GLU A 52 -74.51 -49.96 22.68
C GLU A 52 -74.41 -48.66 21.93
N ASP A 53 -75.54 -47.95 21.80
CA ASP A 53 -75.63 -46.69 21.08
C ASP A 53 -76.05 -45.57 22.08
N ASP A 54 -75.46 -45.57 23.29
CA ASP A 54 -75.69 -44.59 24.34
C ASP A 54 -74.66 -43.46 24.22
N GLU A 55 -75.11 -42.24 24.36
CA GLU A 55 -74.30 -41.03 24.29
C GLU A 55 -73.11 -41.07 25.26
N LYS A 56 -73.27 -41.70 26.43
CA LYS A 56 -72.22 -41.89 27.42
C LYS A 56 -71.06 -42.75 26.90
N VAL A 57 -71.41 -43.85 26.20
CA VAL A 57 -70.47 -44.82 25.61
C VAL A 57 -69.66 -44.14 24.48
N ILE A 58 -70.35 -43.36 23.65
CA ILE A 58 -69.69 -42.56 22.58
C ILE A 58 -68.69 -41.59 23.16
N THR A 59 -69.11 -40.81 24.18
CA THR A 59 -68.26 -39.83 24.84
C THR A 59 -67.02 -40.47 25.48
N GLN A 60 -67.20 -41.64 26.17
CA GLN A 60 -66.08 -42.37 26.74
C GLN A 60 -65.11 -42.92 25.69
N ALA A 61 -65.63 -43.36 24.55
CA ALA A 61 -64.80 -43.84 23.44
C ALA A 61 -63.92 -42.74 22.87
N LEU A 62 -64.46 -41.54 22.66
CA LEU A 62 -63.73 -40.39 22.19
C LEU A 62 -62.69 -39.89 23.24
N ASP A 63 -63.11 -39.84 24.51
CA ASP A 63 -62.23 -39.45 25.64
C ASP A 63 -61.08 -40.47 25.84
N ALA A 64 -61.28 -41.72 25.50
CA ALA A 64 -60.23 -42.75 25.52
C ALA A 64 -59.24 -42.66 24.35
N GLY A 65 -59.40 -41.67 23.45
CA GLY A 65 -58.54 -41.45 22.30
C GLY A 65 -59.04 -42.08 21.00
N GLY A 66 -60.32 -42.45 20.95
CA GLY A 66 -60.95 -42.87 19.68
C GLY A 66 -61.20 -41.67 18.78
N ASP A 67 -61.00 -41.87 17.49
CA ASP A 67 -61.19 -40.82 16.48
C ASP A 67 -62.58 -40.89 15.85
N ASP A 68 -63.27 -42.03 15.98
CA ASP A 68 -64.65 -42.22 15.53
C ASP A 68 -65.31 -43.43 16.25
N PHE A 69 -66.58 -43.61 16.02
CA PHE A 69 -67.41 -44.66 16.66
C PHE A 69 -68.44 -45.17 15.69
N ILE A 70 -68.77 -46.47 15.79
CA ILE A 70 -69.87 -47.17 15.03
C ILE A 70 -70.61 -48.21 15.89
N SER A 71 -71.93 -48.11 15.91
CA SER A 71 -72.78 -49.10 16.64
C SER A 71 -73.16 -50.30 15.80
N ARG A 72 -73.34 -51.51 16.47
CA ARG A 72 -73.85 -52.74 15.85
C ARG A 72 -75.35 -52.79 16.04
N PRO A 73 -76.10 -53.34 14.98
CA PRO A 73 -75.59 -53.73 13.66
C PRO A 73 -75.32 -52.56 12.76
N PHE A 74 -74.10 -52.50 12.17
CA PHE A 74 -73.75 -51.42 11.28
C PHE A 74 -73.89 -51.80 9.79
N ASN A 75 -74.18 -50.78 8.98
CA ASN A 75 -74.14 -50.90 7.55
C ASN A 75 -72.69 -50.95 7.05
N PRO A 76 -72.28 -51.95 6.26
CA PRO A 76 -70.93 -52.02 5.72
C PRO A 76 -70.50 -50.72 4.97
N SER A 77 -71.44 -50.12 4.26
CA SER A 77 -71.15 -48.83 3.54
C SER A 77 -70.84 -47.67 4.48
N LEU A 78 -71.44 -47.64 5.68
CA LEU A 78 -71.16 -46.60 6.69
C LEU A 78 -69.77 -46.84 7.33
N LEU A 79 -69.44 -48.10 7.65
CA LEU A 79 -68.11 -48.43 8.16
C LEU A 79 -67.04 -48.08 7.15
N GLN A 80 -67.21 -48.39 5.88
CA GLN A 80 -66.27 -48.03 4.81
C GLN A 80 -66.11 -46.52 4.65
N ALA A 81 -67.22 -45.77 4.73
CA ALA A 81 -67.15 -44.30 4.68
C ALA A 81 -66.35 -43.70 5.84
N LYS A 82 -66.53 -44.20 7.07
CA LYS A 82 -65.79 -43.79 8.26
C LYS A 82 -64.30 -44.15 8.16
N ILE A 83 -63.98 -45.35 7.74
CA ILE A 83 -62.58 -45.79 7.47
C ILE A 83 -61.93 -44.84 6.45
N ASN A 84 -62.59 -44.60 5.32
CA ASN A 84 -62.05 -43.74 4.28
C ASN A 84 -61.86 -42.29 4.78
N ALA A 85 -62.77 -41.75 5.63
CA ALA A 85 -62.64 -40.43 6.24
C ALA A 85 -61.40 -40.34 7.17
N GLN A 86 -61.21 -41.38 8.01
CA GLN A 86 -60.06 -41.40 8.93
C GLN A 86 -58.71 -41.58 8.21
N LEU A 87 -58.64 -42.43 7.20
CA LEU A 87 -57.45 -42.58 6.37
C LEU A 87 -57.09 -41.28 5.62
N ARG A 88 -58.13 -40.51 5.19
CA ARG A 88 -57.92 -39.24 4.55
C ARG A 88 -57.33 -38.20 5.53
N ILE A 89 -57.83 -38.17 6.78
CA ILE A 89 -57.33 -37.31 7.86
C ILE A 89 -55.85 -37.67 8.16
N GLN A 90 -55.55 -38.96 8.24
CA GLN A 90 -54.16 -39.44 8.46
C GLN A 90 -53.22 -38.97 7.34
N ALA A 91 -53.63 -39.12 6.08
CA ALA A 91 -52.86 -38.69 4.93
C ALA A 91 -52.60 -37.16 4.93
N LEU A 92 -53.64 -36.36 5.31
CA LEU A 92 -53.53 -34.92 5.43
C LEU A 92 -52.55 -34.50 6.55
N ASN A 93 -52.64 -35.17 7.72
CA ASN A 93 -51.72 -34.93 8.84
C ASN A 93 -50.30 -35.24 8.47
N GLY A 94 -50.03 -36.37 7.80
CA GLY A 94 -48.69 -36.70 7.29
C GLY A 94 -48.16 -35.70 6.28
N SER A 95 -49.02 -35.23 5.37
CA SER A 95 -48.66 -34.18 4.41
C SER A 95 -48.35 -32.83 5.10
N LEU A 96 -49.15 -32.50 6.13
CA LEU A 96 -48.93 -31.25 6.90
C LEU A 96 -47.58 -31.27 7.64
N GLN A 97 -47.24 -32.39 8.29
CA GLN A 97 -45.96 -32.55 8.98
C GLN A 97 -44.78 -32.44 8.02
N ASN A 98 -44.85 -33.08 6.88
CA ASN A 98 -43.83 -32.97 5.85
C ASN A 98 -43.65 -31.50 5.36
N ASN A 99 -44.77 -30.80 5.16
CA ASN A 99 -44.71 -29.40 4.75
C ASN A 99 -44.09 -28.51 5.85
N ILE A 100 -44.40 -28.75 7.13
CA ILE A 100 -43.81 -28.03 8.25
C ILE A 100 -42.28 -28.26 8.26
N GLN A 101 -41.80 -29.47 8.15
CA GLN A 101 -40.37 -29.78 8.11
C GLN A 101 -39.67 -29.14 6.91
N GLN A 102 -40.30 -29.12 5.74
CA GLN A 102 -39.76 -28.44 4.56
C GLN A 102 -39.67 -26.94 4.75
N LEU A 103 -40.67 -26.31 5.37
CA LEU A 103 -40.67 -24.90 5.67
C LEU A 103 -39.59 -24.52 6.69
N GLU A 104 -39.44 -25.31 7.75
CA GLU A 104 -38.39 -25.09 8.76
C GLU A 104 -36.98 -25.17 8.15
N TRP A 105 -36.76 -26.20 7.30
CA TRP A 105 -35.51 -26.30 6.55
C TRP A 105 -35.27 -25.12 5.63
N ALA A 106 -36.27 -24.69 4.85
CA ALA A 106 -36.17 -23.57 3.92
C ALA A 106 -35.90 -22.24 4.66
N ILE A 107 -36.53 -22.02 5.82
CA ILE A 107 -36.28 -20.82 6.67
C ILE A 107 -34.85 -20.84 7.19
N SER A 108 -34.37 -22.00 7.65
CA SER A 108 -32.99 -22.11 8.14
C SER A 108 -31.97 -21.87 7.05
N ASP A 109 -32.17 -22.48 5.87
CA ASP A 109 -31.31 -22.28 4.71
C ASP A 109 -31.31 -20.81 4.22
N HIS A 110 -32.49 -20.20 4.15
CA HIS A 110 -32.62 -18.80 3.78
C HIS A 110 -31.89 -17.86 4.75
N LYS A 111 -32.01 -18.10 6.07
CA LYS A 111 -31.27 -17.32 7.08
C LYS A 111 -29.76 -17.47 6.94
N LYS A 112 -29.28 -18.69 6.65
CA LYS A 112 -27.87 -18.97 6.41
C LYS A 112 -27.38 -18.21 5.18
N THR A 113 -28.09 -18.31 4.07
CA THR A 113 -27.75 -17.61 2.81
C THR A 113 -27.77 -16.09 2.97
N GLN A 114 -28.75 -15.54 3.70
CA GLN A 114 -28.79 -14.11 4.01
C GLN A 114 -27.57 -13.66 4.83
N ARG A 115 -27.14 -14.48 5.80
CA ARG A 115 -25.96 -14.16 6.60
C ARG A 115 -24.68 -14.21 5.78
N GLU A 116 -24.51 -15.21 4.95
CA GLU A 116 -23.39 -15.34 4.04
C GLU A 116 -23.34 -14.16 3.04
N LEU A 117 -24.49 -13.77 2.47
CA LEU A 117 -24.61 -12.60 1.61
C LEU A 117 -24.23 -11.32 2.35
N TYR A 118 -24.69 -11.14 3.58
CA TYR A 118 -24.34 -9.97 4.40
C TYR A 118 -22.82 -9.92 4.68
N GLU A 119 -22.21 -11.06 5.02
CA GLU A 119 -20.78 -11.15 5.29
C GLU A 119 -19.97 -10.81 4.03
N ILE A 120 -20.27 -11.41 2.89
CA ILE A 120 -19.57 -11.14 1.62
C ILE A 120 -19.77 -9.69 1.14
N THR A 121 -20.96 -9.12 1.35
CA THR A 121 -21.27 -7.77 0.91
C THR A 121 -20.56 -6.70 1.74
N ASN A 122 -20.34 -6.96 3.04
CA ASN A 122 -19.93 -5.93 4.00
C ASN A 122 -18.52 -6.15 4.57
N TYR A 123 -17.93 -7.35 4.43
CA TYR A 123 -16.62 -7.66 5.00
C TYR A 123 -15.63 -8.11 3.92
N ASP A 124 -14.35 -7.88 4.17
CA ASP A 124 -13.25 -8.34 3.33
C ASP A 124 -12.93 -9.81 3.66
N ILE A 125 -12.95 -10.67 2.65
CA ILE A 125 -12.81 -12.14 2.79
C ILE A 125 -11.43 -12.53 3.36
N LEU A 126 -10.39 -11.74 3.11
CA LEU A 126 -9.04 -12.06 3.56
C LEU A 126 -8.80 -11.71 5.03
N THR A 127 -9.32 -10.56 5.46
CA THR A 127 -8.99 -9.93 6.75
C THR A 127 -10.14 -9.92 7.76
N ASP A 128 -11.34 -10.28 7.34
CA ASP A 128 -12.58 -10.20 8.13
C ASP A 128 -12.90 -8.78 8.66
N LEU A 129 -12.21 -7.76 8.16
CA LEU A 129 -12.54 -6.37 8.43
C LEU A 129 -13.73 -5.91 7.58
N PRO A 130 -14.47 -4.88 8.01
CA PRO A 130 -15.37 -4.15 7.15
C PRO A 130 -14.70 -3.78 5.83
N ASN A 131 -15.39 -4.06 4.72
CA ASN A 131 -14.88 -3.74 3.39
C ASN A 131 -15.16 -2.26 3.04
N ARG A 132 -14.67 -1.83 1.87
CA ARG A 132 -14.84 -0.46 1.36
C ARG A 132 -16.31 -0.04 1.32
N GLN A 133 -17.22 -0.92 0.90
CA GLN A 133 -18.63 -0.57 0.74
C GLN A 133 -19.29 -0.30 2.09
N PHE A 134 -19.08 -1.17 3.06
CA PHE A 134 -19.55 -0.96 4.43
C PHE A 134 -18.99 0.33 5.01
N PHE A 135 -17.67 0.53 4.85
CA PHE A 135 -16.98 1.72 5.37
C PHE A 135 -17.56 3.03 4.82
N LEU A 136 -17.82 3.11 3.51
CA LEU A 136 -18.39 4.31 2.88
C LEU A 136 -19.79 4.64 3.42
N VAL A 137 -20.65 3.64 3.59
CA VAL A 137 -22.00 3.80 4.12
C VAL A 137 -21.93 4.25 5.57
N TYR A 138 -21.07 3.62 6.37
CA TYR A 138 -20.88 3.96 7.78
C TYR A 138 -20.33 5.39 7.95
N LEU A 139 -19.28 5.75 7.20
CA LEU A 139 -18.70 7.09 7.22
C LEU A 139 -19.74 8.16 6.88
N ALA A 140 -20.56 7.94 5.84
CA ALA A 140 -21.61 8.89 5.47
C ALA A 140 -22.64 9.09 6.58
N GLN A 141 -23.01 8.03 7.29
CA GLN A 141 -23.90 8.10 8.45
C GLN A 141 -23.25 8.88 9.59
N MET A 142 -22.00 8.54 9.95
CA MET A 142 -21.29 9.18 11.06
C MET A 142 -21.05 10.66 10.83
N VAL A 143 -20.67 11.07 9.61
CA VAL A 143 -20.51 12.49 9.25
C VAL A 143 -21.84 13.25 9.40
N LYS A 144 -22.94 12.64 9.01
CA LYS A 144 -24.28 13.26 9.20
C LYS A 144 -24.63 13.41 10.68
N GLU A 145 -24.35 12.41 11.50
CA GLU A 145 -24.60 12.47 12.95
C GLU A 145 -23.69 13.49 13.63
N ALA A 146 -22.41 13.50 13.30
CA ALA A 146 -21.44 14.48 13.82
C ALA A 146 -21.82 15.92 13.44
N SER A 147 -22.28 16.14 12.20
CA SER A 147 -22.78 17.46 11.78
C SER A 147 -23.98 17.94 12.61
N LEU A 148 -24.89 17.04 12.96
CA LEU A 148 -26.08 17.37 13.79
C LEU A 148 -25.71 17.65 15.25
N ARG A 149 -24.69 16.98 15.78
CA ARG A 149 -24.26 17.10 17.18
C ARG A 149 -23.13 18.10 17.39
N GLY A 150 -22.54 18.63 16.32
CA GLY A 150 -21.36 19.50 16.40
C GLY A 150 -20.09 18.77 16.85
N GLN A 151 -19.99 17.46 16.61
CA GLN A 151 -18.85 16.62 16.99
C GLN A 151 -17.74 16.69 15.96
N GLN A 152 -16.51 16.49 16.42
CA GLN A 152 -15.32 16.41 15.58
C GLN A 152 -14.98 14.94 15.29
N MET A 153 -14.53 14.65 14.08
CA MET A 153 -14.13 13.31 13.64
C MET A 153 -12.81 13.36 12.90
N ALA A 154 -12.02 12.30 13.01
CA ALA A 154 -10.80 12.13 12.22
C ALA A 154 -10.87 10.84 11.41
N LEU A 155 -10.49 10.94 10.14
CA LEU A 155 -10.33 9.80 9.25
C LEU A 155 -8.86 9.62 8.93
N LEU A 156 -8.34 8.42 9.19
CA LEU A 156 -7.02 7.97 8.82
C LEU A 156 -7.15 7.00 7.65
N ILE A 157 -6.50 7.29 6.53
CA ILE A 157 -6.30 6.33 5.44
C ILE A 157 -4.83 5.92 5.47
N MET A 158 -4.58 4.63 5.45
CA MET A 158 -3.26 4.04 5.65
C MET A 158 -2.89 3.14 4.48
N ASP A 159 -1.60 3.07 4.19
CA ASP A 159 -1.00 2.27 3.13
C ASP A 159 0.25 1.56 3.64
N VAL A 160 0.34 0.26 3.35
CA VAL A 160 1.53 -0.53 3.72
C VAL A 160 2.63 -0.25 2.71
N ALA A 161 3.69 0.43 3.14
CA ALA A 161 4.78 0.83 2.29
C ALA A 161 5.48 -0.38 1.63
N ASN A 162 5.78 -0.25 0.35
CA ASN A 162 6.49 -1.27 -0.44
C ASN A 162 5.79 -2.64 -0.54
N PHE A 163 4.48 -2.73 -0.27
CA PHE A 163 3.73 -4.00 -0.29
C PHE A 163 3.80 -4.71 -1.66
N LYS A 164 3.80 -3.95 -2.76
CA LYS A 164 3.97 -4.52 -4.11
C LYS A 164 5.31 -5.25 -4.24
N ARG A 165 6.41 -4.66 -3.75
CA ARG A 165 7.76 -5.30 -3.78
C ARG A 165 7.77 -6.62 -3.00
N ILE A 166 7.04 -6.70 -1.90
CA ILE A 166 6.90 -7.93 -1.13
C ILE A 166 6.19 -9.00 -1.95
N ASN A 167 5.09 -8.66 -2.60
CA ASN A 167 4.39 -9.61 -3.49
C ASN A 167 5.28 -10.07 -4.65
N ASP A 168 6.08 -9.17 -5.22
CA ASP A 168 6.97 -9.47 -6.34
C ASP A 168 8.13 -10.40 -5.91
N VAL A 169 8.66 -10.24 -4.70
CA VAL A 169 9.80 -11.04 -4.17
C VAL A 169 9.34 -12.35 -3.55
N TYR A 170 8.32 -12.30 -2.69
CA TYR A 170 7.90 -13.44 -1.86
C TYR A 170 6.61 -14.12 -2.32
N GLY A 171 5.92 -13.54 -3.31
CA GLY A 171 4.65 -14.06 -3.84
C GLY A 171 3.41 -13.65 -3.05
N HIS A 172 2.25 -13.71 -3.70
CA HIS A 172 0.97 -13.25 -3.16
C HIS A 172 0.51 -13.98 -1.89
N LEU A 173 0.84 -15.26 -1.72
CA LEU A 173 0.46 -16.01 -0.51
C LEU A 173 1.08 -15.43 0.76
N LEU A 174 2.33 -14.95 0.63
CA LEU A 174 3.01 -14.31 1.75
C LEU A 174 2.50 -12.87 1.97
N GLY A 175 2.16 -12.17 0.90
CA GLY A 175 1.47 -10.87 0.99
C GLY A 175 0.13 -10.97 1.72
N ASP A 176 -0.66 -12.00 1.44
CA ASP A 176 -1.93 -12.27 2.13
C ASP A 176 -1.71 -12.54 3.64
N PHE A 177 -0.67 -13.28 3.99
CA PHE A 177 -0.28 -13.49 5.39
C PHE A 177 0.06 -12.16 6.08
N ILE A 178 0.87 -11.31 5.43
CA ILE A 178 1.23 -9.99 5.94
C ILE A 178 -0.01 -9.12 6.19
N LEU A 179 -0.96 -9.08 5.26
CA LEU A 179 -2.18 -8.30 5.43
C LEU A 179 -3.02 -8.77 6.61
N LYS A 180 -3.05 -10.07 6.91
CA LYS A 180 -3.68 -10.61 8.11
C LYS A 180 -2.96 -10.19 9.39
N GLU A 181 -1.64 -10.25 9.39
CA GLU A 181 -0.83 -9.81 10.53
C GLU A 181 -0.95 -8.30 10.77
N VAL A 182 -0.90 -7.48 9.72
CA VAL A 182 -1.17 -6.03 9.80
C VAL A 182 -2.55 -5.78 10.40
N THR A 183 -3.57 -6.52 9.94
CA THR A 183 -4.93 -6.43 10.49
C THR A 183 -4.96 -6.72 11.98
N ALA A 184 -4.33 -7.82 12.41
CA ALA A 184 -4.29 -8.19 13.83
C ALA A 184 -3.60 -7.11 14.68
N ARG A 185 -2.49 -6.55 14.21
CA ARG A 185 -1.76 -5.47 14.88
C ARG A 185 -2.56 -4.17 14.96
N LEU A 186 -3.24 -3.77 13.88
CA LEU A 186 -4.13 -2.63 13.88
C LEU A 186 -5.29 -2.80 14.87
N GLN A 187 -5.91 -3.99 14.92
CA GLN A 187 -6.98 -4.28 15.87
C GLN A 187 -6.53 -4.26 17.34
N HIS A 188 -5.24 -4.53 17.61
CA HIS A 188 -4.69 -4.45 18.96
C HIS A 188 -4.29 -3.01 19.34
N SER A 189 -3.82 -2.21 18.39
CA SER A 189 -3.37 -0.83 18.63
C SER A 189 -4.49 0.18 18.68
N VAL A 190 -5.58 -0.08 17.97
CA VAL A 190 -6.76 0.81 17.90
C VAL A 190 -7.82 0.34 18.90
N ALA A 191 -8.41 1.27 19.66
CA ALA A 191 -9.48 0.95 20.61
C ALA A 191 -10.65 0.24 19.93
N LYS A 192 -11.28 -0.73 20.63
CA LYS A 192 -12.33 -1.60 20.08
C LYS A 192 -13.60 -0.85 19.60
N GLU A 193 -13.81 0.35 20.09
CA GLU A 193 -14.96 1.20 19.75
C GLU A 193 -14.77 1.91 18.40
N ARG A 194 -13.57 1.87 17.81
CA ARG A 194 -13.27 2.52 16.53
C ARG A 194 -13.42 1.58 15.38
N LEU A 195 -13.95 2.09 14.28
CA LEU A 195 -14.09 1.32 13.05
C LEU A 195 -12.73 1.24 12.35
N ILE A 196 -12.27 -0.01 12.13
CA ILE A 196 -11.16 -0.33 11.23
C ILE A 196 -11.77 -1.02 10.01
N ALA A 197 -11.34 -0.63 8.81
CA ALA A 197 -11.79 -1.23 7.56
C ALA A 197 -10.62 -1.45 6.60
N ARG A 198 -10.75 -2.42 5.71
CA ARG A 198 -9.86 -2.58 4.56
C ARG A 198 -10.55 -2.00 3.33
N VAL A 199 -9.97 -0.93 2.77
CA VAL A 199 -10.60 -0.18 1.68
C VAL A 199 -10.12 -0.59 0.28
N GLY A 200 -9.17 -1.52 0.21
CA GLY A 200 -8.71 -2.16 -1.04
C GLY A 200 -7.21 -2.41 -1.05
N GLY A 201 -6.76 -3.51 -1.65
CA GLY A 201 -5.33 -3.84 -1.75
C GLY A 201 -4.62 -3.85 -0.39
N ASP A 202 -3.65 -2.99 -0.22
CA ASP A 202 -2.85 -2.73 0.97
C ASP A 202 -3.33 -1.52 1.80
N HIS A 203 -4.51 -0.97 1.44
CA HIS A 203 -5.07 0.22 2.09
C HIS A 203 -6.05 -0.14 3.21
N PHE A 204 -5.85 0.49 4.36
CA PHE A 204 -6.71 0.42 5.53
C PHE A 204 -7.28 1.79 5.89
N ALA A 205 -8.39 1.80 6.59
CA ALA A 205 -9.01 3.02 7.10
C ALA A 205 -9.32 2.86 8.59
N VAL A 206 -9.08 3.91 9.38
CA VAL A 206 -9.52 4.02 10.77
C VAL A 206 -10.36 5.27 10.91
N LEU A 207 -11.57 5.11 11.47
CA LEU A 207 -12.43 6.23 11.80
C LEU A 207 -12.40 6.47 13.31
N CYS A 208 -11.97 7.66 13.71
CA CYS A 208 -12.12 8.19 15.05
C CYS A 208 -13.36 9.09 15.05
N ASP A 209 -14.46 8.56 15.56
CA ASP A 209 -15.78 9.18 15.53
C ASP A 209 -15.95 10.33 16.53
N GLU A 210 -14.99 10.46 17.47
CA GLU A 210 -14.88 11.59 18.39
C GLU A 210 -13.43 11.78 18.82
N TYR A 211 -12.95 13.02 18.85
CA TYR A 211 -11.65 13.39 19.41
C TYR A 211 -11.72 14.77 20.07
N ASP A 212 -11.00 14.95 21.18
CA ASP A 212 -10.99 16.18 21.94
C ASP A 212 -9.94 17.17 21.40
N ASP A 213 -8.78 16.67 21.01
CA ASP A 213 -7.66 17.45 20.48
C ASP A 213 -6.88 16.70 19.38
N ILE A 214 -6.03 17.43 18.68
CA ILE A 214 -5.18 16.88 17.60
C ILE A 214 -4.15 15.91 18.15
N GLU A 215 -3.64 16.16 19.36
CA GLU A 215 -2.63 15.31 20.01
C GLU A 215 -3.14 13.88 20.22
N PHE A 216 -4.43 13.74 20.52
CA PHE A 216 -5.07 12.43 20.57
C PHE A 216 -5.03 11.69 19.22
N VAL A 217 -5.28 12.38 18.09
CA VAL A 217 -5.21 11.79 16.76
C VAL A 217 -3.77 11.39 16.43
N GLU A 218 -2.80 12.23 16.79
CA GLU A 218 -1.36 11.93 16.62
C GLU A 218 -0.92 10.70 17.43
N GLN A 219 -1.42 10.53 18.66
CA GLN A 219 -1.15 9.34 19.46
C GLN A 219 -1.72 8.07 18.81
N VAL A 220 -2.92 8.14 18.23
CA VAL A 220 -3.49 7.01 17.47
C VAL A 220 -2.62 6.67 16.27
N VAL A 221 -2.19 7.68 15.52
CA VAL A 221 -1.32 7.51 14.35
C VAL A 221 0.03 6.90 14.73
N ALA A 222 0.69 7.44 15.77
CA ALA A 222 1.94 6.88 16.28
C ALA A 222 1.77 5.41 16.70
N GLY A 223 0.67 5.10 17.41
CA GLY A 223 0.38 3.74 17.87
C GLY A 223 0.18 2.75 16.71
N VAL A 224 -0.48 3.14 15.61
CA VAL A 224 -0.66 2.24 14.46
C VAL A 224 0.63 2.08 13.65
N ILE A 225 1.43 3.13 13.49
CA ILE A 225 2.72 3.07 12.82
C ILE A 225 3.67 2.15 13.59
N ASP A 226 3.80 2.34 14.91
CA ASP A 226 4.68 1.53 15.75
C ASP A 226 4.25 0.05 15.77
N ALA A 227 2.95 -0.23 15.78
CA ALA A 227 2.43 -1.58 15.74
C ALA A 227 2.78 -2.29 14.42
N VAL A 228 2.67 -1.60 13.29
CA VAL A 228 2.97 -2.18 11.97
C VAL A 228 4.47 -2.30 11.73
N LYS A 229 5.28 -1.35 12.22
CA LYS A 229 6.75 -1.34 12.07
C LYS A 229 7.45 -2.49 12.79
N ALA A 230 6.82 -3.12 13.78
CA ALA A 230 7.40 -4.28 14.47
C ALA A 230 7.73 -5.41 13.46
N PRO A 231 8.89 -6.11 13.60
CA PRO A 231 9.32 -7.13 12.64
C PRO A 231 8.29 -8.23 12.39
N TYR A 232 8.26 -8.74 11.16
CA TYR A 232 7.47 -9.88 10.72
C TYR A 232 8.39 -11.06 10.44
N GLU A 233 8.12 -12.22 11.01
CA GLU A 233 8.87 -13.45 10.69
C GLU A 233 8.31 -14.09 9.43
N LEU A 234 9.09 -14.11 8.36
CA LEU A 234 8.71 -14.67 7.06
C LEU A 234 9.74 -15.71 6.62
N SER A 235 9.36 -16.99 6.64
CA SER A 235 10.21 -18.10 6.16
C SER A 235 11.61 -18.16 6.81
N GLY A 236 11.79 -17.57 7.99
CA GLY A 236 13.06 -17.50 8.71
C GLY A 236 13.82 -16.18 8.58
N ASP A 237 13.31 -15.26 7.77
CA ASP A 237 13.82 -13.88 7.66
C ASP A 237 12.94 -12.91 8.45
N GLU A 238 13.54 -11.88 9.02
CA GLU A 238 12.82 -10.75 9.62
C GLU A 238 12.60 -9.67 8.56
N VAL A 239 11.32 -9.33 8.31
CA VAL A 239 10.92 -8.25 7.40
C VAL A 239 10.30 -7.12 8.21
N ILE A 240 10.74 -5.90 7.97
CA ILE A 240 10.17 -4.69 8.57
C ILE A 240 9.34 -3.97 7.50
N LEU A 241 8.12 -3.60 7.84
CA LEU A 241 7.21 -2.87 6.97
C LEU A 241 7.04 -1.43 7.44
N GLY A 242 6.87 -0.52 6.50
CA GLY A 242 6.43 0.83 6.76
C GLY A 242 4.91 0.98 6.67
N LEU A 243 4.37 2.00 7.31
CA LEU A 243 2.98 2.41 7.20
C LEU A 243 2.92 3.91 6.96
N ASN A 244 2.33 4.34 5.85
CA ASN A 244 2.07 5.75 5.59
C ASN A 244 0.62 6.09 5.91
N VAL A 245 0.38 7.28 6.48
CA VAL A 245 -0.94 7.66 6.98
C VAL A 245 -1.33 9.05 6.51
N GLY A 246 -2.48 9.15 5.83
CA GLY A 246 -3.11 10.43 5.50
C GLY A 246 -4.31 10.70 6.39
N ILE A 247 -4.41 11.91 6.93
CA ILE A 247 -5.39 12.28 7.96
C ILE A 247 -6.25 13.44 7.49
N SER A 248 -7.57 13.29 7.58
CA SER A 248 -8.51 14.39 7.42
C SER A 248 -9.36 14.58 8.66
N LEU A 249 -9.68 15.84 8.99
CA LEU A 249 -10.46 16.24 10.16
C LEU A 249 -11.79 16.86 9.73
N PHE A 250 -12.89 16.37 10.33
CA PHE A 250 -14.21 16.95 10.17
C PHE A 250 -14.57 17.78 11.43
N PRO A 251 -15.15 18.97 11.30
CA PRO A 251 -15.48 19.71 10.08
C PRO A 251 -14.34 20.60 9.55
N ARG A 252 -13.13 20.55 10.15
CA ARG A 252 -12.02 21.48 9.87
C ARG A 252 -11.57 21.45 8.42
N HIS A 253 -11.42 20.26 7.82
CA HIS A 253 -10.86 20.07 6.47
C HIS A 253 -11.95 19.78 5.42
N CYS A 254 -13.12 19.34 5.84
CA CYS A 254 -14.15 18.80 4.96
C CYS A 254 -15.55 18.93 5.58
N ASP A 255 -16.58 18.88 4.73
CA ASP A 255 -18.00 19.05 5.06
C ASP A 255 -18.85 17.81 4.75
N SER A 256 -18.27 16.80 4.14
CA SER A 256 -18.96 15.59 3.68
C SER A 256 -18.02 14.37 3.76
N ALA A 257 -18.60 13.18 3.78
CA ALA A 257 -17.85 11.91 3.76
C ALA A 257 -16.95 11.78 2.52
N GLU A 258 -17.45 12.22 1.37
CA GLU A 258 -16.67 12.19 0.12
C GLU A 258 -15.47 13.14 0.16
N SER A 259 -15.66 14.38 0.66
CA SER A 259 -14.57 15.32 0.82
C SER A 259 -13.56 14.83 1.87
N MET A 260 -14.04 14.18 2.96
CA MET A 260 -13.19 13.61 4.00
C MET A 260 -12.27 12.52 3.46
N LEU A 261 -12.80 11.59 2.66
CA LEU A 261 -12.01 10.56 1.98
C LEU A 261 -10.98 11.15 1.03
N ARG A 262 -11.39 12.12 0.22
CA ARG A 262 -10.50 12.79 -0.74
C ARG A 262 -9.36 13.52 -0.03
N CYS A 263 -9.67 14.26 1.04
CA CYS A 263 -8.66 14.98 1.81
C CYS A 263 -7.67 14.02 2.49
N ALA A 264 -8.15 12.92 3.10
CA ALA A 264 -7.28 11.91 3.69
C ALA A 264 -6.40 11.20 2.64
N GLY A 265 -6.97 10.91 1.45
CA GLY A 265 -6.20 10.35 0.35
C GLY A 265 -5.11 11.28 -0.18
N THR A 266 -5.41 12.58 -0.30
CA THR A 266 -4.41 13.61 -0.66
C THR A 266 -3.28 13.70 0.37
N ALA A 267 -3.63 13.69 1.66
CA ALA A 267 -2.65 13.71 2.74
C ALA A 267 -1.79 12.41 2.77
N LEU A 268 -2.37 11.26 2.43
CA LEU A 268 -1.64 10.00 2.32
C LEU A 268 -0.60 10.06 1.19
N GLU A 269 -0.98 10.59 0.03
CA GLU A 269 -0.04 10.72 -1.09
C GLU A 269 1.13 11.66 -0.74
N TYR A 270 0.83 12.72 0.01
CA TYR A 270 1.87 13.62 0.52
C TYR A 270 2.78 12.94 1.55
N ALA A 271 2.22 12.13 2.46
CA ALA A 271 3.00 11.35 3.42
C ALA A 271 3.95 10.35 2.73
N ARG A 272 3.51 9.68 1.67
CA ARG A 272 4.36 8.77 0.87
C ARG A 272 5.60 9.44 0.31
N GLN A 273 5.49 10.71 -0.10
CA GLN A 273 6.63 11.47 -0.63
C GLN A 273 7.67 11.81 0.43
N GLN A 274 7.28 11.81 1.72
CA GLN A 274 8.19 12.05 2.84
C GLN A 274 8.96 10.80 3.28
N GLY A 275 8.62 9.64 2.73
CA GLY A 275 9.25 8.36 3.04
C GLY A 275 8.36 7.42 3.85
N ASP A 276 8.90 6.24 4.17
CA ASP A 276 8.19 5.21 4.92
C ASP A 276 7.97 5.63 6.39
N ASN A 277 6.85 5.19 6.97
CA ASN A 277 6.43 5.53 8.33
C ASN A 277 6.11 7.01 8.57
N SER A 278 5.69 7.70 7.52
CA SER A 278 5.31 9.10 7.55
C SER A 278 3.80 9.27 7.69
N TYR A 279 3.38 10.37 8.31
CA TYR A 279 1.97 10.76 8.32
C TYR A 279 1.81 12.24 7.99
N SER A 280 0.66 12.60 7.47
CA SER A 280 0.34 13.99 7.18
C SER A 280 -1.13 14.29 7.44
N PHE A 281 -1.39 15.44 8.06
CA PHE A 281 -2.71 16.04 8.08
C PHE A 281 -2.97 16.75 6.76
N PHE A 282 -4.20 16.68 6.28
CA PHE A 282 -4.58 17.40 5.07
C PHE A 282 -4.40 18.92 5.27
N GLU A 283 -3.74 19.56 4.32
CA GLU A 283 -3.64 21.01 4.18
C GLU A 283 -4.10 21.41 2.78
N LEU A 284 -4.60 22.63 2.61
CA LEU A 284 -5.19 23.07 1.35
C LEU A 284 -4.16 23.08 0.21
N GLU A 285 -2.93 23.44 0.55
CA GLU A 285 -1.78 23.51 -0.36
C GLU A 285 -1.41 22.15 -0.96
N MET A 286 -1.65 21.06 -0.23
CA MET A 286 -1.41 19.69 -0.71
C MET A 286 -2.26 19.31 -1.93
N LYS A 287 -3.44 19.91 -2.05
CA LYS A 287 -4.33 19.65 -3.19
C LYS A 287 -3.69 20.15 -4.49
N ASP A 288 -3.13 21.34 -4.46
CA ASP A 288 -2.47 21.93 -5.62
C ASP A 288 -1.20 21.14 -5.97
N GLN A 289 -0.50 20.67 -4.95
CA GLN A 289 0.70 19.85 -5.08
C GLN A 289 0.40 18.49 -5.75
N VAL A 290 -0.59 17.76 -5.26
CA VAL A 290 -0.98 16.47 -5.86
C VAL A 290 -1.50 16.63 -7.29
N GLN A 291 -2.25 17.71 -7.57
CA GLN A 291 -2.70 18.04 -8.91
C GLN A 291 -1.50 18.29 -9.85
N PHE A 292 -0.52 19.04 -9.37
CA PHE A 292 0.72 19.33 -10.08
C PHE A 292 1.50 18.04 -10.38
N ASP A 293 1.67 17.15 -9.40
CA ASP A 293 2.40 15.88 -9.57
C ASP A 293 1.69 14.94 -10.56
N LEU A 294 0.35 14.92 -10.57
CA LEU A 294 -0.43 14.17 -11.57
C LEU A 294 -0.23 14.73 -12.99
N GLU A 295 -0.19 16.05 -13.15
CA GLU A 295 0.05 16.70 -14.44
C GLU A 295 1.48 16.40 -14.92
N LEU A 296 2.48 16.51 -14.03
CA LEU A 296 3.86 16.13 -14.34
C LEU A 296 3.97 14.66 -14.78
N ASN A 297 3.35 13.77 -14.03
CA ASN A 297 3.41 12.33 -14.31
C ASN A 297 2.80 11.99 -15.68
N SER A 298 1.76 12.70 -16.09
CA SER A 298 1.15 12.53 -17.42
C SER A 298 2.02 13.11 -18.55
N SER A 299 2.73 14.20 -18.29
CA SER A 299 3.53 14.95 -19.28
C SER A 299 4.91 14.37 -19.51
N ILE A 300 5.49 13.69 -18.50
CA ILE A 300 6.88 13.24 -18.53
C ILE A 300 7.19 12.26 -19.67
N TYR A 301 6.19 11.46 -20.09
CA TYR A 301 6.32 10.51 -21.21
C TYR A 301 6.57 11.19 -22.55
N THR A 302 6.07 12.40 -22.72
CA THR A 302 6.17 13.15 -23.98
C THR A 302 7.23 14.25 -23.95
N ALA A 303 7.74 14.59 -22.77
CA ALA A 303 8.70 15.68 -22.57
C ALA A 303 9.95 15.55 -23.45
N LEU A 304 10.51 14.33 -23.58
CA LEU A 304 11.68 14.07 -24.42
C LEU A 304 11.36 14.25 -25.92
N GLN A 305 10.19 13.81 -26.37
CA GLN A 305 9.75 13.94 -27.77
C GLN A 305 9.46 15.38 -28.15
N ASN A 306 8.99 16.18 -27.18
CA ASN A 306 8.63 17.57 -27.37
C ASN A 306 9.82 18.53 -27.20
N ASN A 307 11.05 18.03 -26.93
CA ASN A 307 12.24 18.84 -26.64
C ASN A 307 12.04 19.80 -25.45
N GLU A 308 11.38 19.32 -24.40
CA GLU A 308 11.13 20.09 -23.17
C GLU A 308 12.32 20.01 -22.20
N PHE A 309 13.26 19.08 -22.40
CA PHE A 309 14.49 18.95 -21.63
C PHE A 309 15.62 19.77 -22.25
N GLU A 310 16.41 20.42 -21.39
CA GLU A 310 17.59 21.19 -21.74
C GLU A 310 18.73 20.89 -20.77
N LEU A 311 19.99 20.96 -21.24
CA LEU A 311 21.17 20.79 -20.39
C LEU A 311 21.72 22.15 -19.96
N TYR A 312 21.90 22.31 -18.66
CA TYR A 312 22.66 23.41 -18.07
C TYR A 312 24.01 22.91 -17.59
N TYR A 313 24.97 23.82 -17.50
CA TYR A 313 26.36 23.53 -17.18
C TYR A 313 26.79 24.41 -16.01
N GLN A 314 27.31 23.81 -14.94
CA GLN A 314 27.85 24.53 -13.79
C GLN A 314 29.36 24.30 -13.70
N SER A 315 30.14 25.37 -13.57
CA SER A 315 31.59 25.32 -13.55
C SER A 315 32.12 24.62 -12.30
N GLN A 316 33.09 23.71 -12.51
CA GLN A 316 33.99 23.17 -11.50
C GLN A 316 35.36 23.83 -11.69
N VAL A 317 35.87 24.45 -10.64
CA VAL A 317 37.10 25.26 -10.70
C VAL A 317 38.19 24.65 -9.82
N ASP A 318 39.43 24.70 -10.28
CA ASP A 318 40.60 24.37 -9.48
C ASP A 318 40.73 25.35 -8.32
N SER A 319 40.88 24.85 -7.09
CA SER A 319 40.89 25.68 -5.88
C SER A 319 42.06 26.63 -5.78
N ILE A 320 43.19 26.34 -6.43
CA ILE A 320 44.44 27.08 -6.38
C ILE A 320 44.46 28.21 -7.41
N ASN A 321 44.28 27.83 -8.70
CA ASN A 321 44.41 28.79 -9.82
C ASN A 321 43.07 29.40 -10.24
N LYS A 322 41.95 28.88 -9.72
CA LYS A 322 40.56 29.30 -10.02
C LYS A 322 40.18 29.17 -11.49
N GLN A 323 40.85 28.29 -12.23
CA GLN A 323 40.49 28.00 -13.61
C GLN A 323 39.37 26.95 -13.67
N ILE A 324 38.48 27.07 -14.65
CA ILE A 324 37.47 26.02 -14.93
C ILE A 324 38.19 24.80 -15.45
N VAL A 325 38.09 23.70 -14.72
CA VAL A 325 38.69 22.40 -15.05
C VAL A 325 37.64 21.38 -15.51
N GLY A 326 36.39 21.66 -15.17
CA GLY A 326 35.26 20.83 -15.54
C GLY A 326 33.94 21.57 -15.45
N CYS A 327 32.87 20.87 -15.78
CA CYS A 327 31.50 21.31 -15.53
C CYS A 327 30.63 20.11 -15.20
N GLU A 328 29.66 20.34 -14.33
CA GLU A 328 28.57 19.40 -14.09
C GLU A 328 27.43 19.67 -15.05
N VAL A 329 26.90 18.60 -15.66
CA VAL A 329 25.74 18.64 -16.55
C VAL A 329 24.49 18.43 -15.72
N LEU A 330 23.63 19.42 -15.74
CA LEU A 330 22.42 19.48 -14.92
C LEU A 330 21.19 19.53 -15.83
N LEU A 331 20.35 18.50 -15.75
CA LEU A 331 19.12 18.42 -16.51
C LEU A 331 18.12 19.47 -16.04
N ARG A 332 17.46 20.15 -16.98
CA ARG A 332 16.36 21.08 -16.75
C ARG A 332 15.15 20.68 -17.56
N TRP A 333 13.97 20.83 -17.00
CA TRP A 333 12.71 20.58 -17.68
C TRP A 333 11.90 21.87 -17.77
N HIS A 334 11.62 22.31 -19.00
CA HIS A 334 10.81 23.48 -19.29
C HIS A 334 9.45 23.02 -19.79
N HIS A 335 8.50 22.84 -18.86
CA HIS A 335 7.15 22.43 -19.19
C HIS A 335 6.38 23.58 -19.83
N PRO A 336 5.59 23.35 -20.92
CA PRO A 336 4.95 24.43 -21.67
C PRO A 336 3.92 25.25 -20.86
N THR A 337 3.25 24.64 -19.88
CA THR A 337 2.24 25.32 -19.04
C THR A 337 2.70 25.56 -17.60
N LEU A 338 3.51 24.68 -17.04
CA LEU A 338 3.97 24.75 -15.64
C LEU A 338 5.29 25.52 -15.48
N GLY A 339 5.96 25.87 -16.60
CA GLY A 339 7.25 26.58 -16.57
C GLY A 339 8.43 25.67 -16.23
N ALA A 340 9.44 26.20 -15.56
CA ALA A 340 10.63 25.45 -15.17
C ALA A 340 10.33 24.52 -14.00
N ILE A 341 10.48 23.22 -14.22
CA ILE A 341 10.27 22.18 -13.21
C ILE A 341 11.62 21.85 -12.56
N PRO A 342 11.73 21.89 -11.22
CA PRO A 342 12.98 21.57 -10.54
C PRO A 342 13.30 20.07 -10.56
N PRO A 343 14.61 19.68 -10.62
CA PRO A 343 15.05 18.29 -10.75
C PRO A 343 14.57 17.36 -9.66
N ASP A 344 14.51 17.82 -8.42
CA ASP A 344 14.00 17.06 -7.26
C ASP A 344 12.55 16.61 -7.39
N ARG A 345 11.77 17.25 -8.30
CA ARG A 345 10.41 16.89 -8.60
C ARG A 345 10.28 15.87 -9.72
N PHE A 346 11.04 15.99 -10.79
CA PHE A 346 10.83 15.15 -11.97
C PHE A 346 11.80 13.96 -12.07
N ILE A 347 12.99 14.01 -11.47
CA ILE A 347 13.92 12.88 -11.48
C ILE A 347 13.32 11.65 -10.80
N PRO A 348 12.71 11.74 -9.59
CA PRO A 348 12.03 10.61 -8.98
C PRO A 348 10.91 10.03 -9.85
N LEU A 349 10.17 10.87 -10.58
CA LEU A 349 9.13 10.41 -11.51
C LEU A 349 9.72 9.65 -12.72
N LEU A 350 10.87 10.12 -13.26
CA LEU A 350 11.59 9.40 -14.32
C LEU A 350 12.04 8.01 -13.84
N GLU A 351 12.50 7.92 -12.59
CA GLU A 351 12.93 6.66 -11.97
C GLU A 351 11.75 5.70 -11.76
N GLN A 352 10.66 6.17 -11.15
CA GLN A 352 9.45 5.38 -10.90
C GLN A 352 8.80 4.85 -12.18
N ASN A 353 8.84 5.64 -13.26
CA ASN A 353 8.28 5.28 -14.56
C ASN A 353 9.25 4.50 -15.47
N GLY A 354 10.49 4.25 -15.00
CA GLY A 354 11.53 3.58 -15.79
C GLY A 354 12.06 4.40 -16.99
N LEU A 355 11.72 5.69 -17.05
CA LEU A 355 12.15 6.59 -18.13
C LEU A 355 13.56 7.16 -17.90
N ILE A 356 14.10 7.04 -16.70
CA ILE A 356 15.41 7.58 -16.32
C ILE A 356 16.54 7.06 -17.22
N ARG A 357 16.42 5.83 -17.71
CA ARG A 357 17.35 5.26 -18.66
C ARG A 357 17.37 6.04 -19.98
N MET A 358 16.19 6.21 -20.60
CA MET A 358 16.06 6.87 -21.89
C MET A 358 16.53 8.33 -21.83
N VAL A 359 16.17 9.01 -20.74
CA VAL A 359 16.62 10.40 -20.49
C VAL A 359 18.12 10.45 -20.23
N GLY A 360 18.68 9.53 -19.46
CA GLY A 360 20.13 9.44 -19.24
C GLY A 360 20.92 9.18 -20.51
N GLU A 361 20.43 8.31 -21.40
CA GLU A 361 21.00 8.10 -22.73
C GLU A 361 20.99 9.40 -23.56
N TRP A 362 19.89 10.15 -23.54
CA TRP A 362 19.77 11.43 -24.21
C TRP A 362 20.72 12.49 -23.61
N VAL A 363 20.77 12.61 -22.27
CA VAL A 363 21.68 13.53 -21.56
C VAL A 363 23.14 13.27 -21.99
N MET A 364 23.53 12.00 -22.03
CA MET A 364 24.88 11.61 -22.40
C MET A 364 25.22 11.99 -23.85
N GLN A 365 24.29 11.74 -24.78
CA GLN A 365 24.47 12.10 -26.19
C GLN A 365 24.61 13.63 -26.36
N GLN A 366 23.74 14.40 -25.72
CA GLN A 366 23.79 15.87 -25.78
C GLN A 366 25.07 16.43 -25.14
N ALA A 367 25.51 15.85 -24.00
CA ALA A 367 26.76 16.26 -23.35
C ALA A 367 27.99 16.00 -24.24
N ILE A 368 28.03 14.86 -24.92
CA ILE A 368 29.09 14.50 -25.90
C ILE A 368 29.08 15.48 -27.08
N GLU A 369 27.92 15.72 -27.67
CA GLU A 369 27.79 16.64 -28.82
C GLU A 369 28.23 18.06 -28.45
N GLN A 370 27.84 18.54 -27.27
CA GLN A 370 28.22 19.86 -26.79
C GLN A 370 29.75 19.96 -26.53
N HIS A 371 30.33 18.91 -25.92
CA HIS A 371 31.81 18.89 -25.72
C HIS A 371 32.56 18.94 -27.03
N LEU A 372 32.14 18.17 -28.04
CA LEU A 372 32.75 18.21 -29.39
C LEU A 372 32.56 19.56 -30.06
N GLU A 373 31.45 20.24 -29.84
CA GLU A 373 31.21 21.58 -30.34
C GLU A 373 32.20 22.59 -29.74
N TRP A 374 32.39 22.54 -28.39
CA TRP A 374 33.40 23.38 -27.74
C TRP A 374 34.80 23.16 -28.26
N LEU A 375 35.20 21.91 -28.44
CA LEU A 375 36.52 21.60 -29.04
C LEU A 375 36.64 22.13 -30.47
N ARG A 376 35.61 22.00 -31.31
CA ARG A 376 35.59 22.56 -32.67
C ARG A 376 35.66 24.09 -32.68
N LYS A 377 35.09 24.75 -31.71
CA LYS A 377 35.19 26.23 -31.51
C LYS A 377 36.55 26.66 -30.97
N GLY A 378 37.44 25.74 -30.61
CA GLY A 378 38.77 26.01 -30.10
C GLY A 378 38.84 26.31 -28.61
N PHE A 379 37.78 25.96 -27.85
CA PHE A 379 37.83 26.07 -26.40
C PHE A 379 38.76 25.01 -25.79
N PRO A 380 39.38 25.27 -24.63
CA PRO A 380 40.10 24.25 -23.90
C PRO A 380 39.16 23.10 -23.55
N GLY A 381 39.68 21.86 -23.59
CA GLY A 381 38.89 20.73 -23.09
C GLY A 381 38.57 20.91 -21.62
N VAL A 382 37.31 20.73 -21.27
CA VAL A 382 36.81 20.72 -19.89
C VAL A 382 36.25 19.36 -19.57
N ARG A 383 36.42 18.87 -18.35
CA ARG A 383 35.82 17.61 -17.93
C ARG A 383 34.31 17.77 -17.81
N ILE A 384 33.57 16.78 -18.26
CA ILE A 384 32.10 16.76 -18.14
C ILE A 384 31.70 15.75 -17.09
N ALA A 385 31.05 16.19 -16.04
CA ALA A 385 30.46 15.35 -15.02
C ALA A 385 28.97 15.12 -15.32
N VAL A 386 28.54 13.85 -15.29
CA VAL A 386 27.17 13.44 -15.56
C VAL A 386 26.65 12.61 -14.41
N ASN A 387 25.47 12.96 -13.91
CA ASN A 387 24.78 12.26 -12.83
C ASN A 387 24.14 10.95 -13.32
N PHE A 388 24.29 9.89 -12.54
CA PHE A 388 23.71 8.58 -12.78
C PHE A 388 22.90 8.11 -11.56
N SER A 389 21.69 7.64 -11.82
CA SER A 389 20.85 7.13 -10.74
C SER A 389 21.18 5.69 -10.35
N ALA A 390 20.75 5.29 -9.14
CA ALA A 390 20.85 3.93 -8.62
C ALA A 390 20.28 2.88 -9.58
N ILE A 391 19.13 3.19 -10.17
CA ILE A 391 18.40 2.29 -11.06
C ILE A 391 19.21 2.01 -12.33
N GLN A 392 19.86 3.02 -12.84
CA GLN A 392 20.71 2.87 -14.04
C GLN A 392 21.93 1.98 -13.79
N LEU A 393 22.53 2.03 -12.61
CA LEU A 393 23.71 1.21 -12.28
C LEU A 393 23.38 -0.28 -12.08
N GLN A 394 22.13 -0.62 -11.82
CA GLN A 394 21.68 -2.02 -11.72
C GLN A 394 21.58 -2.73 -13.07
N GLU A 395 21.59 -2.02 -14.19
CA GLU A 395 21.56 -2.60 -15.52
C GLU A 395 22.98 -2.95 -16.01
N GLU A 396 23.28 -4.23 -16.18
CA GLU A 396 24.61 -4.70 -16.64
C GLU A 396 25.01 -4.14 -18.02
N THR A 397 24.03 -3.91 -18.89
CA THR A 397 24.25 -3.42 -20.25
C THR A 397 24.57 -1.93 -20.31
N LEU A 398 24.21 -1.16 -19.27
CA LEU A 398 24.37 0.29 -19.30
C LEU A 398 25.84 0.70 -19.24
N ALA A 399 26.65 0.05 -18.40
CA ALA A 399 28.09 0.33 -18.33
C ALA A 399 28.78 0.12 -19.68
N GLU A 400 28.43 -0.95 -20.40
CA GLU A 400 28.99 -1.27 -21.72
C GLU A 400 28.53 -0.24 -22.76
N TRP A 401 27.24 0.13 -22.73
CA TRP A 401 26.70 1.17 -23.60
C TRP A 401 27.42 2.51 -23.37
N PHE A 402 27.58 2.93 -22.10
CA PHE A 402 28.23 4.18 -21.74
C PHE A 402 29.67 4.27 -22.27
N ILE A 403 30.46 3.20 -22.07
CA ILE A 403 31.83 3.11 -22.58
C ILE A 403 31.86 3.14 -24.12
N ASP A 404 30.92 2.46 -24.76
CA ASP A 404 30.87 2.36 -26.21
C ASP A 404 30.50 3.70 -26.86
N VAL A 405 29.55 4.44 -26.27
CA VAL A 405 29.16 5.78 -26.77
C VAL A 405 30.33 6.76 -26.68
N ILE A 406 31.05 6.81 -25.55
CA ILE A 406 32.24 7.65 -25.42
C ILE A 406 33.32 7.24 -26.44
N ARG A 407 33.57 5.95 -26.58
CA ARG A 407 34.57 5.46 -27.57
C ARG A 407 34.20 5.84 -29.00
N LYS A 408 32.93 5.70 -29.37
CA LYS A 408 32.44 6.05 -30.72
C LYS A 408 32.49 7.56 -30.99
N SER A 409 32.37 8.39 -29.97
CA SER A 409 32.50 9.85 -30.12
C SER A 409 33.89 10.33 -30.45
N GLY A 410 34.93 9.51 -30.22
CA GLY A 410 36.33 9.88 -30.38
C GLY A 410 36.88 10.78 -29.26
N ILE A 411 36.13 11.06 -28.22
CA ILE A 411 36.56 11.82 -27.04
C ILE A 411 37.36 10.89 -26.12
N SER A 412 38.45 11.40 -25.57
CA SER A 412 39.24 10.63 -24.59
C SER A 412 38.44 10.42 -23.30
N PRO A 413 38.37 9.19 -22.76
CA PRO A 413 37.58 8.87 -21.57
C PRO A 413 37.85 9.76 -20.34
N PRO A 414 39.06 10.22 -20.03
CA PRO A 414 39.31 11.12 -18.89
C PRO A 414 38.61 12.48 -18.94
N TRP A 415 37.99 12.83 -20.07
CA TRP A 415 37.16 14.02 -20.16
C TRP A 415 35.74 13.80 -19.60
N PHE A 416 35.43 12.57 -19.18
CA PHE A 416 34.15 12.25 -18.55
C PHE A 416 34.33 11.85 -17.09
N LYS A 417 33.42 12.31 -16.25
CA LYS A 417 33.27 11.96 -14.85
C LYS A 417 31.84 11.46 -14.67
N LEU A 418 31.69 10.34 -14.02
CA LEU A 418 30.39 9.79 -13.62
C LEU A 418 30.13 10.15 -12.16
N GLU A 419 29.01 10.79 -11.87
CA GLU A 419 28.61 11.13 -10.51
C GLU A 419 27.47 10.21 -10.07
N ILE A 420 27.57 9.64 -8.86
CA ILE A 420 26.60 8.72 -8.24
C ILE A 420 26.33 9.18 -6.83
N THR A 421 25.08 9.20 -6.40
CA THR A 421 24.73 9.56 -5.03
C THR A 421 25.13 8.50 -4.03
N GLU A 422 25.40 8.89 -2.79
CA GLU A 422 25.76 8.01 -1.67
C GLU A 422 24.74 6.87 -1.48
N THR A 423 23.45 7.16 -1.57
CA THR A 423 22.35 6.20 -1.37
C THR A 423 22.20 5.17 -2.50
N THR A 424 22.71 5.49 -3.68
CA THR A 424 22.62 4.66 -4.90
C THR A 424 23.20 3.25 -4.74
N THR A 425 24.10 3.05 -3.81
CA THR A 425 24.95 1.85 -3.72
C THR A 425 24.47 0.79 -2.74
N ILE A 426 23.40 1.07 -1.95
CA ILE A 426 23.04 0.23 -0.81
C ILE A 426 22.31 -1.06 -1.20
N ASP A 427 21.44 -1.04 -2.20
CA ASP A 427 20.54 -2.18 -2.50
C ASP A 427 21.20 -3.34 -3.26
N ASN A 428 22.28 -3.10 -4.05
CA ASN A 428 23.02 -4.16 -4.76
C ASN A 428 24.48 -3.80 -5.03
N LEU A 429 25.24 -3.64 -3.93
CA LEU A 429 26.63 -3.18 -3.93
C LEU A 429 27.54 -3.92 -4.91
N ASP A 430 27.46 -5.25 -4.94
CA ASP A 430 28.38 -6.06 -5.75
C ASP A 430 28.15 -5.88 -7.26
N GLN A 431 26.91 -5.64 -7.68
CA GLN A 431 26.58 -5.37 -9.07
C GLN A 431 27.00 -3.96 -9.48
N ALA A 432 26.66 -2.96 -8.67
CA ALA A 432 27.09 -1.57 -8.89
C ALA A 432 28.62 -1.47 -8.94
N ALA A 433 29.33 -2.11 -8.01
CA ALA A 433 30.79 -2.13 -7.99
C ALA A 433 31.39 -2.75 -9.26
N ARG A 434 30.79 -3.83 -9.80
CA ARG A 434 31.25 -4.42 -11.08
C ARG A 434 31.04 -3.47 -12.26
N SER A 435 29.89 -2.81 -12.36
CA SER A 435 29.59 -1.84 -13.42
C SER A 435 30.55 -0.64 -13.35
N LEU A 436 30.71 -0.07 -12.16
CA LEU A 436 31.63 1.04 -11.92
C LEU A 436 33.10 0.65 -12.21
N GLN A 437 33.53 -0.57 -11.86
CA GLN A 437 34.87 -1.05 -12.16
C GLN A 437 35.13 -1.15 -13.68
N LYS A 438 34.14 -1.56 -14.48
CA LYS A 438 34.25 -1.55 -15.94
C LYS A 438 34.42 -0.11 -16.45
N ILE A 439 33.63 0.83 -15.98
CA ILE A 439 33.67 2.25 -16.38
C ILE A 439 35.03 2.87 -16.02
N ARG A 440 35.48 2.67 -14.78
CA ARG A 440 36.79 3.16 -14.31
C ARG A 440 37.96 2.58 -15.12
N SER A 441 37.89 1.28 -15.43
CA SER A 441 38.92 0.60 -16.26
C SER A 441 38.97 1.12 -17.69
N ALA A 442 37.90 1.73 -18.19
CA ALA A 442 37.88 2.44 -19.46
C ALA A 442 38.50 3.85 -19.39
N GLY A 443 38.93 4.31 -18.22
CA GLY A 443 39.58 5.60 -18.00
C GLY A 443 38.63 6.75 -17.63
N ILE A 444 37.39 6.45 -17.28
CA ILE A 444 36.36 7.41 -16.85
C ILE A 444 36.43 7.53 -15.33
N GLN A 445 36.48 8.76 -14.79
CA GLN A 445 36.52 8.99 -13.36
C GLN A 445 35.15 8.79 -12.72
N ILE A 446 35.13 8.32 -11.47
CA ILE A 446 33.90 8.11 -10.69
C ILE A 446 33.93 8.97 -9.46
N ALA A 447 32.87 9.78 -9.27
CA ALA A 447 32.67 10.61 -8.10
C ALA A 447 31.46 10.12 -7.29
N VAL A 448 31.57 10.13 -5.97
CA VAL A 448 30.44 9.95 -5.05
C VAL A 448 29.91 11.33 -4.68
N ASP A 449 28.64 11.54 -4.96
CA ASP A 449 27.90 12.78 -4.72
C ASP A 449 27.13 12.78 -3.41
N ASP A 450 26.77 13.95 -2.89
CA ASP A 450 26.01 14.17 -1.64
C ASP A 450 26.66 13.51 -0.41
N PHE A 451 27.99 13.41 -0.37
CA PHE A 451 28.68 12.67 0.68
C PHE A 451 28.50 13.29 2.07
N GLY A 452 28.06 12.46 3.01
CA GLY A 452 27.81 12.81 4.41
C GLY A 452 26.33 12.99 4.76
N THR A 453 25.43 12.91 3.80
CA THR A 453 23.97 13.03 4.03
C THR A 453 23.31 11.70 4.39
N GLY A 454 23.98 10.56 4.10
CA GLY A 454 23.49 9.21 4.27
C GLY A 454 24.18 8.41 5.38
N TYR A 455 23.88 7.11 5.43
CA TYR A 455 24.44 6.14 6.38
C TYR A 455 25.71 5.46 5.85
N SER A 456 26.51 6.10 5.00
CA SER A 456 27.73 5.46 4.46
C SER A 456 28.71 5.08 5.56
N THR A 457 28.88 3.80 5.75
CA THR A 457 30.00 3.30 6.53
C THR A 457 31.26 3.37 5.68
N LEU A 458 32.40 3.75 6.26
CA LEU A 458 33.74 3.75 5.62
C LEU A 458 34.05 2.44 4.86
N ASN A 459 33.49 1.31 5.30
CA ASN A 459 33.60 0.02 4.62
C ASN A 459 32.99 0.02 3.20
N TYR A 460 32.03 0.88 2.95
CA TYR A 460 31.37 1.00 1.65
C TYR A 460 32.28 1.63 0.61
N LEU A 461 32.85 2.80 0.96
CA LEU A 461 33.78 3.51 0.09
C LEU A 461 35.00 2.66 -0.29
N GLN A 462 35.51 1.83 0.63
CA GLN A 462 36.65 0.94 0.34
C GLN A 462 36.34 -0.13 -0.71
N ARG A 463 35.07 -0.49 -0.89
CA ARG A 463 34.66 -1.54 -1.86
C ARG A 463 34.29 -0.97 -3.23
N LEU A 464 34.03 0.33 -3.31
CA LEU A 464 33.68 0.98 -4.57
C LEU A 464 34.91 1.51 -5.29
N PRO A 465 34.99 1.38 -6.62
CA PRO A 465 36.08 1.92 -7.42
C PRO A 465 35.91 3.43 -7.66
N VAL A 466 36.00 4.22 -6.60
CA VAL A 466 35.80 5.68 -6.60
C VAL A 466 37.14 6.39 -6.80
N ASP A 467 37.11 7.59 -7.38
CA ASP A 467 38.26 8.48 -7.58
C ASP A 467 38.08 9.80 -6.83
N ILE A 468 36.81 10.25 -6.66
CA ILE A 468 36.47 11.59 -6.18
C ILE A 468 35.33 11.51 -5.15
N ILE A 469 35.39 12.35 -4.12
CA ILE A 469 34.30 12.58 -3.16
C ILE A 469 33.82 14.00 -3.32
N LYS A 470 32.49 14.22 -3.49
CA LYS A 470 31.86 15.53 -3.50
C LYS A 470 31.24 15.81 -2.12
N ILE A 471 31.65 16.86 -1.47
CA ILE A 471 31.11 17.29 -0.16
C ILE A 471 29.84 18.08 -0.41
N ASP A 472 28.72 17.63 0.14
CA ASP A 472 27.41 18.25 -0.02
C ASP A 472 27.38 19.70 0.51
N GLN A 473 26.59 20.53 -0.18
CA GLN A 473 26.42 21.97 0.11
C GLN A 473 25.96 22.25 1.54
N GLN A 474 25.21 21.33 2.19
CA GLN A 474 24.72 21.54 3.55
C GLN A 474 25.85 21.74 4.55
N PHE A 475 27.01 21.10 4.36
CA PHE A 475 28.18 21.23 5.23
C PHE A 475 29.03 22.48 4.91
N ILE A 476 28.89 23.00 3.70
CA ILE A 476 29.63 24.17 3.24
C ILE A 476 28.91 25.48 3.59
N LYS A 477 27.56 25.44 3.60
CA LYS A 477 26.70 26.62 3.77
C LYS A 477 26.97 27.40 5.06
N GLU A 478 27.20 26.71 6.17
CA GLU A 478 27.38 27.32 7.49
C GLU A 478 28.85 27.69 7.80
N ILE A 479 29.77 27.52 6.86
CA ILE A 479 31.16 28.00 7.01
C ILE A 479 31.19 29.51 6.77
N PRO A 480 31.81 30.34 7.64
CA PRO A 480 32.63 29.96 8.82
C PRO A 480 31.86 30.00 10.15
N SER A 481 30.53 30.09 10.13
CA SER A 481 29.71 30.32 11.34
C SER A 481 29.69 29.11 12.27
N SER A 482 29.63 27.88 11.70
CA SER A 482 29.58 26.61 12.42
C SER A 482 30.97 26.00 12.58
N LYS A 483 31.44 25.85 13.84
CA LYS A 483 32.69 25.14 14.13
C LYS A 483 32.57 23.64 13.89
N ASP A 484 31.39 23.09 14.06
CA ASP A 484 31.13 21.65 13.90
C ASP A 484 31.21 21.29 12.42
N ASP A 485 30.60 22.08 11.52
CA ASP A 485 30.68 21.86 10.09
C ASP A 485 32.10 22.05 9.56
N MET A 486 32.81 23.11 10.03
CA MET A 486 34.22 23.28 9.71
C MET A 486 35.09 22.09 10.13
N THR A 487 34.80 21.47 11.28
CA THR A 487 35.53 20.30 11.77
C THR A 487 35.20 19.06 10.93
N LEU A 488 33.91 18.89 10.59
CA LEU A 488 33.43 17.80 9.76
C LEU A 488 34.04 17.86 8.36
N VAL A 489 34.00 19.02 7.69
CA VAL A 489 34.57 19.19 6.36
C VAL A 489 36.07 18.89 6.33
N LYS A 490 36.85 19.36 7.34
CA LYS A 490 38.27 19.00 7.50
C LYS A 490 38.47 17.50 7.65
N ALA A 491 37.63 16.84 8.45
CA ALA A 491 37.72 15.41 8.67
C ALA A 491 37.43 14.62 7.38
N VAL A 492 36.41 15.05 6.60
CA VAL A 492 36.06 14.43 5.31
C VAL A 492 37.21 14.59 4.30
N ILE A 493 37.78 15.79 4.15
CA ILE A 493 38.91 16.01 3.24
C ILE A 493 40.11 15.14 3.64
N ALA A 494 40.48 15.14 4.93
CA ALA A 494 41.61 14.32 5.42
C ALA A 494 41.39 12.82 5.22
N MET A 495 40.16 12.36 5.42
CA MET A 495 39.75 10.97 5.19
C MET A 495 39.88 10.61 3.69
N ALA A 496 39.30 11.44 2.81
CA ALA A 496 39.34 11.23 1.37
C ALA A 496 40.79 11.09 0.87
N HIS A 497 41.66 12.02 1.26
CA HIS A 497 43.08 11.99 0.92
C HIS A 497 43.80 10.76 1.45
N SER A 498 43.48 10.31 2.68
CA SER A 498 44.09 9.10 3.25
C SER A 498 43.68 7.83 2.50
N MET A 499 42.55 7.86 1.79
CA MET A 499 42.06 6.79 0.93
C MET A 499 42.50 6.95 -0.54
N GLY A 500 43.16 8.07 -0.89
CA GLY A 500 43.66 8.35 -2.25
C GLY A 500 42.59 8.92 -3.18
N PHE A 501 41.55 9.56 -2.62
CA PHE A 501 40.49 10.24 -3.40
C PHE A 501 40.75 11.74 -3.46
N ASP A 502 40.41 12.36 -4.59
CA ASP A 502 40.32 13.80 -4.76
C ASP A 502 38.99 14.31 -4.14
N VAL A 503 38.92 15.59 -3.82
CA VAL A 503 37.74 16.20 -3.19
C VAL A 503 37.20 17.35 -4.01
N VAL A 504 35.89 17.36 -4.23
CA VAL A 504 35.14 18.50 -4.77
C VAL A 504 34.22 19.03 -3.66
N ALA A 505 34.21 20.35 -3.41
CA ALA A 505 33.28 20.96 -2.49
C ALA A 505 32.17 21.68 -3.25
N GLU A 506 30.92 21.37 -2.88
CA GLU A 506 29.74 21.95 -3.50
C GLU A 506 29.15 23.12 -2.70
N GLY A 507 28.27 23.89 -3.35
CA GLY A 507 27.57 24.99 -2.68
C GLY A 507 28.46 26.11 -2.18
N VAL A 508 29.61 26.33 -2.80
CA VAL A 508 30.50 27.46 -2.45
C VAL A 508 29.86 28.75 -2.92
N GLU A 509 29.45 29.61 -1.97
CA GLU A 509 28.76 30.89 -2.25
C GLU A 509 29.60 32.10 -1.91
N THR A 510 30.62 31.95 -1.08
CA THR A 510 31.41 33.07 -0.59
C THR A 510 32.92 32.84 -0.76
N LYS A 511 33.67 33.95 -0.84
CA LYS A 511 35.13 33.93 -0.86
C LYS A 511 35.71 33.25 0.40
N VAL A 512 35.09 33.44 1.56
CA VAL A 512 35.56 32.89 2.84
C VAL A 512 35.49 31.36 2.82
N GLN A 513 34.41 30.81 2.27
CA GLN A 513 34.27 29.35 2.06
C GLN A 513 35.34 28.82 1.09
N ALA A 514 35.53 29.51 -0.04
CA ALA A 514 36.54 29.11 -1.03
C ALA A 514 37.96 29.13 -0.45
N ASP A 515 38.31 30.19 0.31
CA ASP A 515 39.64 30.32 0.96
C ASP A 515 39.84 29.23 2.04
N PHE A 516 38.82 28.93 2.84
CA PHE A 516 38.85 27.85 3.83
C PHE A 516 39.08 26.47 3.19
N LEU A 517 38.36 26.15 2.13
CA LEU A 517 38.49 24.88 1.41
C LEU A 517 39.86 24.71 0.77
N ARG A 518 40.38 25.79 0.15
CA ARG A 518 41.73 25.83 -0.40
C ARG A 518 42.82 25.62 0.66
N GLU A 519 42.70 26.27 1.84
CA GLU A 519 43.63 26.09 2.95
C GLU A 519 43.67 24.64 3.46
N HIS A 520 42.59 23.89 3.31
CA HIS A 520 42.48 22.47 3.68
C HIS A 520 42.71 21.51 2.52
N GLN A 521 43.23 22.04 1.39
CA GLN A 521 43.68 21.26 0.21
C GLN A 521 42.54 20.55 -0.54
N CYS A 522 41.29 21.11 -0.53
CA CYS A 522 40.26 20.68 -1.43
C CYS A 522 40.69 20.97 -2.89
N GLU A 523 40.60 20.02 -3.80
CA GLU A 523 41.12 20.14 -5.17
C GLU A 523 40.22 21.00 -6.05
N GLU A 524 38.92 20.74 -6.06
CA GLU A 524 37.96 21.43 -6.92
C GLU A 524 36.84 22.06 -6.10
N LEU A 525 36.33 23.16 -6.59
CA LEU A 525 35.25 23.92 -5.96
C LEU A 525 34.14 24.17 -6.97
N GLN A 526 32.88 24.00 -6.50
CA GLN A 526 31.68 24.27 -7.27
C GLN A 526 30.69 25.08 -6.46
N GLY A 527 30.03 26.10 -7.07
CA GLY A 527 29.01 26.86 -6.38
C GLY A 527 28.75 28.22 -7.01
N PHE A 528 27.77 28.94 -6.45
CA PHE A 528 27.29 30.20 -6.99
C PHE A 528 28.32 31.32 -6.88
N TYR A 529 29.36 31.16 -6.07
CA TYR A 529 30.47 32.07 -6.04
C TYR A 529 31.22 32.16 -7.38
N PHE A 530 31.25 31.04 -8.15
CA PHE A 530 31.91 30.96 -9.45
C PHE A 530 30.91 31.13 -10.60
N SER A 531 29.89 30.28 -10.64
CA SER A 531 28.76 30.35 -11.58
C SER A 531 27.52 29.66 -11.05
N LYS A 532 26.35 30.16 -11.42
CA LYS A 532 25.12 29.36 -11.39
C LYS A 532 25.14 28.37 -12.54
N PRO A 533 24.33 27.29 -12.49
CA PRO A 533 24.07 26.50 -13.68
C PRO A 533 23.53 27.40 -14.82
N VAL A 534 24.14 27.32 -15.98
CA VAL A 534 23.79 28.17 -17.14
C VAL A 534 23.68 27.33 -18.41
N PRO A 535 22.92 27.76 -19.43
CA PRO A 535 22.90 27.14 -20.76
C PRO A 535 24.27 27.12 -21.42
N ALA A 536 24.46 26.26 -22.44
CA ALA A 536 25.74 26.06 -23.12
C ALA A 536 26.35 27.35 -23.68
N ASN A 537 25.55 28.25 -24.25
CA ASN A 537 25.99 29.53 -24.80
C ASN A 537 26.52 30.49 -23.74
N GLU A 538 25.93 30.48 -22.55
CA GLU A 538 26.42 31.31 -21.43
C GLU A 538 27.69 30.68 -20.81
N PHE A 539 27.76 29.35 -20.74
CA PHE A 539 28.96 28.66 -20.29
C PHE A 539 30.16 28.93 -21.21
N GLU A 540 29.97 29.04 -22.51
CA GLU A 540 30.99 29.49 -23.47
C GLU A 540 31.54 30.86 -23.12
N GLN A 541 30.71 31.81 -22.66
CA GLN A 541 31.17 33.14 -22.24
C GLN A 541 32.06 33.08 -20.99
N LEU A 542 31.77 32.14 -20.08
CA LEU A 542 32.63 31.89 -18.91
C LEU A 542 34.01 31.39 -19.34
N LEU A 543 34.08 30.44 -20.28
CA LEU A 543 35.32 29.91 -20.82
C LEU A 543 36.15 31.01 -21.56
N ILE A 544 35.50 31.90 -22.33
CA ILE A 544 36.14 33.03 -23.01
C ILE A 544 36.74 33.99 -22.00
N THR A 545 36.02 34.30 -20.93
CA THR A 545 36.43 35.24 -19.90
C THR A 545 37.69 34.74 -19.18
N GLN A 546 37.75 33.47 -18.88
CA GLN A 546 38.95 32.84 -18.30
C GLN A 546 40.16 32.82 -19.24
N GLY A 547 39.96 32.52 -20.51
CA GLY A 547 41.03 32.55 -21.50
C GLY A 547 41.69 33.95 -21.66
N LYS A 548 40.92 35.01 -21.37
CA LYS A 548 41.42 36.40 -21.35
C LYS A 548 42.15 36.76 -20.05
N VAL A 549 41.79 36.13 -18.94
CA VAL A 549 42.40 36.37 -17.62
C VAL A 549 43.79 35.73 -17.50
N GLY A 550 44.08 34.67 -18.27
CA GLY A 550 45.40 34.07 -18.35
C GLY A 550 46.47 34.96 -19.03
N ALA A 551 46.07 36.09 -19.65
CA ALA A 551 46.96 37.06 -20.31
C ALA A 551 47.11 38.41 -19.61
N GLY A 552 46.47 38.68 -18.51
CA GLY A 552 46.56 39.95 -17.77
C GLY A 552 45.66 40.00 -16.53
N SER A 553 46.34 39.97 -15.38
CA SER A 553 45.91 40.39 -14.03
C SER A 553 44.48 40.12 -13.54
N LEU A 554 44.38 39.18 -12.61
CA LEU A 554 43.30 38.88 -11.66
C LEU A 554 43.04 40.10 -10.72
N GLU A 555 42.10 40.96 -11.08
CA GLU A 555 41.43 41.87 -10.15
C GLU A 555 40.00 42.11 -10.60
N MET A 556 39.11 41.09 -10.50
CA MET A 556 37.67 41.26 -10.44
C MET A 556 36.99 39.90 -10.22
N PHE A 557 37.05 39.44 -8.99
CA PHE A 557 36.03 38.54 -8.43
C PHE A 557 36.09 38.64 -6.89
#